data_52fe4cbf3a17b48d8d77eda604d0aba4
#
_entry.id   52fe4cbf3a17b48d8d77eda604d0aba4
#
_cell.length_a   1.000
_cell.length_b   1.000
_cell.length_c   1.000
_cell.angle_alpha   90.00
_cell.angle_beta   90.00
_cell.angle_gamma   90.00
#
_symmetry.space_group_name_H-M   'P 1'
#
loop_
_entity.id
_entity.type
_entity.pdbx_description
1 polymer ?
#
loop_
_entity_poly.entity_id
_entity_poly.type
_entity_poly.pdbx_seq_one_letter_code
_entity_poly.pdbx_strand_id
1 'polypeptide(L)'
;MVSRRVPFYNESQEYGIEIATRFIQPGSKIYDLGCSTGTNLINLDKKLQNLKIRKCKYVGIDNSQPMIDVFKKKLNKNANKNDFKLISGDMKDLVFEKNISVFFMSYTLQFVRPLDRENLIKKIYRSLKNNGCIILLEKILVNDSYLNRSYIDIYYEYKINQGYSDIEIQKKREALENVLIPYRQSENFQMLRRSGFKKIDTFFQWFNWMGFIAIK
;
A
#
# COMPACT_ATOMS: atom_id res chain seq x y z
N MET A 1 -10.71 -11.76 2.33
CA MET A 1 -10.85 -11.88 0.86
C MET A 1 -9.59 -11.46 0.09
N VAL A 2 -8.95 -10.31 0.35
CA VAL A 2 -7.70 -9.91 -0.34
C VAL A 2 -6.54 -10.84 0.03
N SER A 3 -6.43 -11.24 1.28
CA SER A 3 -5.40 -12.16 1.79
C SER A 3 -5.35 -13.54 1.11
N ARG A 4 -6.45 -14.02 0.52
CA ARG A 4 -6.45 -15.25 -0.28
C ARG A 4 -6.04 -15.03 -1.75
N ARG A 5 -6.01 -13.77 -2.21
CA ARG A 5 -5.71 -13.40 -3.60
C ARG A 5 -4.29 -12.93 -3.81
N VAL A 6 -3.74 -12.25 -2.80
CA VAL A 6 -2.39 -11.71 -2.85
C VAL A 6 -1.48 -12.65 -2.07
N PRO A 7 -0.47 -13.23 -2.72
CA PRO A 7 0.48 -14.11 -2.05
C PRO A 7 1.23 -13.36 -0.94
N PHE A 8 1.40 -14.02 0.20
CA PHE A 8 2.08 -13.44 1.37
C PHE A 8 1.52 -12.07 1.79
N TYR A 9 0.18 -11.91 1.66
CA TYR A 9 -0.47 -10.62 1.95
C TYR A 9 -0.23 -10.13 3.37
N ASN A 10 -0.37 -11.01 4.35
CA ASN A 10 -0.19 -10.65 5.75
C ASN A 10 1.29 -10.35 6.05
N GLU A 11 2.19 -11.21 5.58
CA GLU A 11 3.62 -11.11 5.78
C GLU A 11 4.20 -9.85 5.14
N SER A 12 3.80 -9.55 3.90
CA SER A 12 4.28 -8.36 3.18
C SER A 12 3.82 -7.06 3.85
N GLN A 13 2.60 -7.01 4.39
CA GLN A 13 2.14 -5.88 5.18
C GLN A 13 2.87 -5.79 6.52
N GLU A 14 3.09 -6.91 7.19
CA GLU A 14 3.83 -6.96 8.45
C GLU A 14 5.27 -6.45 8.29
N TYR A 15 5.96 -6.87 7.22
CA TYR A 15 7.30 -6.33 6.89
C TYR A 15 7.27 -4.83 6.62
N GLY A 16 6.27 -4.34 5.89
CA GLY A 16 6.08 -2.91 5.66
C GLY A 16 5.84 -2.15 6.97
N ILE A 17 5.03 -2.69 7.88
CA ILE A 17 4.78 -2.13 9.21
C ILE A 17 6.08 -2.14 10.04
N GLU A 18 6.82 -3.25 10.06
CA GLU A 18 8.07 -3.35 10.82
C GLU A 18 9.07 -2.27 10.40
N ILE A 19 9.26 -2.09 9.08
CA ILE A 19 10.11 -1.03 8.55
C ILE A 19 9.58 0.36 8.94
N ALA A 20 8.28 0.59 8.80
CA ALA A 20 7.65 1.87 9.10
C ALA A 20 7.90 2.32 10.55
N THR A 21 7.96 1.37 11.51
CA THR A 21 8.22 1.71 12.93
C THR A 21 9.52 2.47 13.14
N ARG A 22 10.52 2.30 12.26
CA ARG A 22 11.82 2.99 12.31
C ARG A 22 11.73 4.49 11.98
N PHE A 23 10.63 4.93 11.38
CA PHE A 23 10.39 6.30 10.94
C PHE A 23 9.34 7.02 11.79
N ILE A 24 8.75 6.31 12.77
CA ILE A 24 7.65 6.79 13.60
C ILE A 24 8.15 7.09 15.01
N GLN A 25 7.77 8.26 15.52
CA GLN A 25 8.04 8.74 16.87
C GLN A 25 6.71 9.17 17.50
N PRO A 26 6.65 9.39 18.82
CA PRO A 26 5.47 9.96 19.46
C PRO A 26 4.99 11.23 18.75
N GLY A 27 3.68 11.32 18.46
CA GLY A 27 3.10 12.44 17.73
C GLY A 27 3.23 12.39 16.21
N SER A 28 3.80 11.33 15.63
CA SER A 28 3.93 11.16 14.17
C SER A 28 2.56 11.12 13.46
N LYS A 29 2.53 11.70 12.25
CA LYS A 29 1.40 11.56 11.32
C LYS A 29 1.68 10.44 10.33
N ILE A 30 0.71 9.55 10.14
CA ILE A 30 0.79 8.38 9.26
C ILE A 30 -0.43 8.39 8.33
N TYR A 31 -0.18 8.19 7.05
CA TYR A 31 -1.23 8.13 6.01
C TYR A 31 -1.24 6.77 5.35
N ASP A 32 -2.44 6.25 5.08
CA ASP A 32 -2.65 5.03 4.28
C ASP A 32 -3.58 5.38 3.11
N LEU A 33 -3.03 5.38 1.90
CA LEU A 33 -3.74 5.71 0.66
C LEU A 33 -4.24 4.41 0.02
N GLY A 34 -5.56 4.27 -0.08
CA GLY A 34 -6.23 3.01 -0.39
C GLY A 34 -6.33 2.12 0.85
N CYS A 35 -6.71 2.72 1.98
CA CYS A 35 -6.71 2.05 3.28
C CYS A 35 -7.74 0.91 3.41
N SER A 36 -8.67 0.80 2.47
CA SER A 36 -9.72 -0.23 2.48
C SER A 36 -10.42 -0.33 3.86
N THR A 37 -10.46 -1.49 4.45
CA THR A 37 -11.08 -1.72 5.78
C THR A 37 -10.13 -1.44 6.95
N GLY A 38 -9.02 -0.75 6.74
CA GLY A 38 -8.11 -0.23 7.75
C GLY A 38 -7.21 -1.24 8.45
N THR A 39 -7.10 -2.45 7.92
CA THR A 39 -6.32 -3.52 8.58
C THR A 39 -4.87 -3.12 8.82
N ASN A 40 -4.24 -2.47 7.82
CA ASN A 40 -2.84 -2.03 7.90
C ASN A 40 -2.64 -1.01 9.03
N LEU A 41 -3.44 0.07 9.07
CA LEU A 41 -3.34 1.09 10.13
C LEU A 41 -3.67 0.55 11.52
N ILE A 42 -4.66 -0.35 11.65
CA ILE A 42 -5.00 -0.98 12.93
C ILE A 42 -3.85 -1.85 13.44
N ASN A 43 -3.22 -2.63 12.57
CA ASN A 43 -2.08 -3.48 12.94
C ASN A 43 -0.85 -2.63 13.30
N LEU A 44 -0.59 -1.56 12.53
CA LEU A 44 0.46 -0.60 12.87
C LEU A 44 0.23 0.02 14.25
N ASP A 45 -0.99 0.48 14.53
CA ASP A 45 -1.32 1.09 15.82
C ASP A 45 -1.08 0.13 16.99
N LYS A 46 -1.52 -1.14 16.88
CA LYS A 46 -1.22 -2.18 17.87
C LYS A 46 0.28 -2.37 18.07
N LYS A 47 1.05 -2.41 16.98
CA LYS A 47 2.51 -2.54 17.02
C LYS A 47 3.16 -1.36 17.76
N LEU A 48 2.73 -0.13 17.44
CA LEU A 48 3.26 1.09 18.07
C LEU A 48 2.92 1.16 19.55
N GLN A 49 1.74 0.70 19.95
CA GLN A 49 1.37 0.60 21.39
C GLN A 49 2.30 -0.35 22.15
N ASN A 50 2.59 -1.53 21.57
CA ASN A 50 3.54 -2.48 22.17
C ASN A 50 4.95 -1.88 22.28
N LEU A 51 5.35 -1.03 21.34
CA LEU A 51 6.61 -0.28 21.36
C LEU A 51 6.54 0.98 22.25
N LYS A 52 5.42 1.24 22.95
CA LYS A 52 5.16 2.43 23.78
C LYS A 52 5.24 3.77 23.03
N ILE A 53 5.12 3.74 21.69
CA ILE A 53 5.03 4.93 20.83
C ILE A 53 3.56 5.39 20.80
N ARG A 54 3.29 6.59 21.31
CA ARG A 54 1.94 7.11 21.56
C ARG A 54 1.67 8.43 20.84
N LYS A 55 0.39 8.87 20.86
CA LYS A 55 -0.07 10.16 20.31
C LYS A 55 0.12 10.28 18.80
N CYS A 56 0.22 9.14 18.07
CA CYS A 56 0.28 9.15 16.63
C CYS A 56 -1.10 9.50 16.03
N LYS A 57 -1.08 10.17 14.88
CA LYS A 57 -2.27 10.53 14.10
C LYS A 57 -2.31 9.70 12.84
N TYR A 58 -3.45 9.06 12.61
CA TYR A 58 -3.65 8.16 11.48
C TYR A 58 -4.67 8.75 10.51
N VAL A 59 -4.35 8.77 9.23
CA VAL A 59 -5.28 9.21 8.19
C VAL A 59 -5.44 8.06 7.18
N GLY A 60 -6.63 7.49 7.10
CA GLY A 60 -7.00 6.49 6.11
C GLY A 60 -7.83 7.13 5.00
N ILE A 61 -7.43 6.92 3.75
CA ILE A 61 -8.10 7.45 2.56
C ILE A 61 -8.47 6.29 1.65
N ASP A 62 -9.72 6.22 1.24
CA ASP A 62 -10.22 5.25 0.25
C ASP A 62 -11.36 5.85 -0.54
N ASN A 63 -11.47 5.55 -1.83
CA ASN A 63 -12.58 6.02 -2.67
C ASN A 63 -13.87 5.20 -2.50
N SER A 64 -13.81 4.10 -1.77
CA SER A 64 -14.96 3.25 -1.47
C SER A 64 -15.56 3.57 -0.12
N GLN A 65 -16.70 4.30 -0.12
CA GLN A 65 -17.44 4.60 1.11
C GLN A 65 -17.79 3.33 1.93
N PRO A 66 -18.22 2.20 1.33
CA PRO A 66 -18.45 0.97 2.07
C PRO A 66 -17.22 0.44 2.82
N MET A 67 -16.01 0.59 2.25
CA MET A 67 -14.77 0.19 2.93
C MET A 67 -14.48 1.09 4.13
N ILE A 68 -14.65 2.38 3.98
CA ILE A 68 -14.53 3.37 5.07
C ILE A 68 -15.53 3.05 6.20
N ASP A 69 -16.76 2.69 5.88
CA ASP A 69 -17.78 2.36 6.91
C ASP A 69 -17.42 1.07 7.68
N VAL A 70 -16.86 0.07 6.99
CA VAL A 70 -16.32 -1.13 7.66
C VAL A 70 -15.14 -0.75 8.56
N PHE A 71 -14.25 0.14 8.11
CA PHE A 71 -13.13 0.61 8.92
C PHE A 71 -13.62 1.32 10.20
N LYS A 72 -14.57 2.24 10.08
CA LYS A 72 -15.21 2.92 11.23
C LYS A 72 -15.79 1.91 12.24
N LYS A 73 -16.51 0.88 11.76
CA LYS A 73 -17.06 -0.18 12.61
C LYS A 73 -15.97 -0.95 13.36
N LYS A 74 -14.83 -1.21 12.72
CA LYS A 74 -13.68 -1.87 13.37
C LYS A 74 -13.05 -0.98 14.45
N LEU A 75 -12.91 0.32 14.22
CA LEU A 75 -12.36 1.26 15.20
C LEU A 75 -13.26 1.36 16.44
N ASN A 76 -14.58 1.40 16.27
CA ASN A 76 -15.53 1.48 17.38
C ASN A 76 -15.48 0.23 18.29
N LYS A 77 -15.08 -0.93 17.76
CA LYS A 77 -14.90 -2.15 18.54
C LYS A 77 -13.56 -2.21 19.27
N ASN A 78 -12.57 -1.44 18.84
CA ASN A 78 -11.28 -1.35 19.48
C ASN A 78 -11.32 -0.15 20.45
N ALA A 79 -11.26 -0.41 21.75
CA ALA A 79 -11.37 0.61 22.81
C ALA A 79 -10.24 1.67 22.85
N ASN A 80 -9.38 1.68 21.87
CA ASN A 80 -8.24 2.59 21.78
C ASN A 80 -8.63 3.92 21.14
N LYS A 81 -8.61 4.98 21.92
CA LYS A 81 -8.88 6.38 21.53
C LYS A 81 -7.68 7.00 20.79
N ASN A 82 -7.18 6.35 19.76
CA ASN A 82 -6.16 6.97 18.90
C ASN A 82 -6.83 7.87 17.86
N ASP A 83 -6.10 8.88 17.41
CA ASP A 83 -6.58 9.89 16.48
C ASP A 83 -6.62 9.35 15.04
N PHE A 84 -7.75 8.71 14.68
CA PHE A 84 -8.01 8.23 13.33
C PHE A 84 -8.93 9.17 12.59
N LYS A 85 -8.46 9.73 11.48
CA LYS A 85 -9.25 10.47 10.50
C LYS A 85 -9.46 9.61 9.25
N LEU A 86 -10.71 9.37 8.90
CA LEU A 86 -11.08 8.59 7.71
C LEU A 86 -11.72 9.48 6.67
N ILE A 87 -11.24 9.40 5.45
CA ILE A 87 -11.66 10.23 4.33
C ILE A 87 -12.11 9.31 3.19
N SER A 88 -13.35 9.49 2.75
CA SER A 88 -13.84 8.88 1.51
C SER A 88 -13.60 9.85 0.35
N GLY A 89 -12.80 9.44 -0.62
CA GLY A 89 -12.47 10.28 -1.78
C GLY A 89 -11.27 9.80 -2.58
N ASP A 90 -11.07 10.39 -3.75
CA ASP A 90 -9.91 10.10 -4.58
C ASP A 90 -8.66 10.79 -4.00
N MET A 91 -7.64 10.01 -3.70
CA MET A 91 -6.38 10.51 -3.14
C MET A 91 -5.67 11.53 -4.07
N LYS A 92 -5.97 11.51 -5.36
CA LYS A 92 -5.40 12.45 -6.33
C LYS A 92 -5.88 13.88 -6.10
N ASP A 93 -7.12 14.04 -5.65
CA ASP A 93 -7.77 15.33 -5.47
C ASP A 93 -7.50 15.97 -4.10
N LEU A 94 -7.01 15.17 -3.15
CA LEU A 94 -6.79 15.60 -1.78
C LEU A 94 -5.48 16.39 -1.63
N VAL A 95 -5.50 17.37 -0.75
CA VAL A 95 -4.31 18.08 -0.27
C VAL A 95 -3.84 17.38 1.01
N PHE A 96 -2.61 16.90 1.01
CA PHE A 96 -2.02 16.28 2.19
C PHE A 96 -1.43 17.34 3.12
N GLU A 97 -1.50 17.07 4.41
CA GLU A 97 -0.81 17.86 5.41
C GLU A 97 0.71 17.82 5.21
N LYS A 98 1.43 18.67 5.93
CA LYS A 98 2.90 18.66 5.96
C LYS A 98 3.42 17.85 7.15
N ASN A 99 4.71 17.53 7.10
CA ASN A 99 5.44 16.82 8.15
C ASN A 99 4.89 15.42 8.44
N ILE A 100 4.51 14.69 7.40
CA ILE A 100 4.05 13.31 7.51
C ILE A 100 5.27 12.40 7.66
N SER A 101 5.20 11.44 8.59
CA SER A 101 6.31 10.51 8.86
C SER A 101 6.31 9.35 7.88
N VAL A 102 5.14 8.77 7.62
CA VAL A 102 5.00 7.58 6.78
C VAL A 102 3.74 7.69 5.92
N PHE A 103 3.89 7.36 4.65
CA PHE A 103 2.78 6.99 3.76
C PHE A 103 2.82 5.50 3.48
N PHE A 104 1.66 4.87 3.50
CA PHE A 104 1.44 3.54 2.95
C PHE A 104 0.61 3.62 1.67
N MET A 105 0.95 2.79 0.70
CA MET A 105 0.13 2.46 -0.47
C MET A 105 0.26 0.96 -0.73
N SER A 106 -0.64 0.18 -0.12
CA SER A 106 -0.61 -1.28 -0.20
C SER A 106 -1.51 -1.76 -1.33
N TYR A 107 -0.92 -2.20 -2.43
CA TYR A 107 -1.62 -2.68 -3.63
C TYR A 107 -2.60 -1.65 -4.23
N THR A 108 -2.22 -0.38 -4.17
CA THR A 108 -3.09 0.76 -4.50
C THR A 108 -2.60 1.54 -5.71
N LEU A 109 -1.29 1.85 -5.80
CA LEU A 109 -0.74 2.69 -6.87
C LEU A 109 -0.98 2.10 -8.27
N GLN A 110 -1.01 0.78 -8.38
CA GLN A 110 -1.31 0.05 -9.61
C GLN A 110 -2.71 0.36 -10.21
N PHE A 111 -3.63 0.91 -9.42
CA PHE A 111 -4.96 1.36 -9.84
C PHE A 111 -5.02 2.84 -10.18
N VAL A 112 -3.99 3.62 -9.86
CA VAL A 112 -3.87 5.00 -10.30
C VAL A 112 -3.44 5.00 -11.76
N ARG A 113 -4.05 5.85 -12.58
CA ARG A 113 -3.68 5.98 -14.00
C ARG A 113 -2.19 6.34 -14.14
N PRO A 114 -1.45 5.75 -15.08
CA PRO A 114 -0.02 6.02 -15.26
C PRO A 114 0.34 7.52 -15.33
N LEU A 115 -0.47 8.31 -16.01
CA LEU A 115 -0.26 9.77 -16.15
C LEU A 115 -0.36 10.53 -14.82
N ASP A 116 -1.10 10.02 -13.85
CA ASP A 116 -1.32 10.69 -12.56
C ASP A 116 -0.31 10.26 -11.48
N ARG A 117 0.35 9.10 -11.65
CA ARG A 117 1.19 8.49 -10.61
C ARG A 117 2.33 9.37 -10.16
N GLU A 118 3.11 9.89 -11.10
CA GLU A 118 4.27 10.71 -10.76
C GLU A 118 3.87 11.99 -10.03
N ASN A 119 2.78 12.62 -10.43
CA ASN A 119 2.24 13.80 -9.74
C ASN A 119 1.78 13.47 -8.31
N LEU A 120 1.13 12.32 -8.12
CA LEU A 120 0.74 11.85 -6.78
C LEU A 120 1.97 11.59 -5.91
N ILE A 121 2.99 10.89 -6.43
CA ILE A 121 4.23 10.60 -5.69
C ILE A 121 4.99 11.88 -5.37
N LYS A 122 5.06 12.87 -6.28
CA LYS A 122 5.62 14.21 -6.00
C LYS A 122 4.87 14.92 -4.88
N LYS A 123 3.54 14.84 -4.86
CA LYS A 123 2.70 15.39 -3.79
C LYS A 123 3.02 14.73 -2.45
N ILE A 124 3.14 13.41 -2.41
CA ILE A 124 3.56 12.63 -1.24
C ILE A 124 4.94 13.07 -0.75
N TYR A 125 5.93 13.12 -1.65
CA TYR A 125 7.29 13.55 -1.32
C TYR A 125 7.33 14.94 -0.67
N ARG A 126 6.58 15.90 -1.22
CA ARG A 126 6.50 17.27 -0.68
C ARG A 126 5.85 17.33 0.72
N SER A 127 4.97 16.37 1.03
CA SER A 127 4.24 16.30 2.29
C SER A 127 5.01 15.55 3.39
N LEU A 128 5.95 14.69 3.02
CA LEU A 128 6.82 14.00 3.98
C LEU A 128 7.72 14.98 4.75
N LYS A 129 7.94 14.70 6.03
CA LYS A 129 9.04 15.31 6.80
C LYS A 129 10.40 14.85 6.26
N ASN A 130 11.48 15.54 6.62
CA ASN A 130 12.83 15.04 6.38
C ASN A 130 13.00 13.66 7.05
N ASN A 131 13.62 12.72 6.34
CA ASN A 131 13.71 11.31 6.74
C ASN A 131 12.35 10.61 6.93
N GLY A 132 11.26 11.14 6.39
CA GLY A 132 10.01 10.39 6.26
C GLY A 132 10.06 9.44 5.09
N CYS A 133 9.16 8.46 5.03
CA CYS A 133 9.18 7.45 3.98
C CYS A 133 7.80 7.15 3.37
N ILE A 134 7.81 6.56 2.20
CA ILE A 134 6.67 5.86 1.60
C ILE A 134 6.97 4.36 1.54
N ILE A 135 5.98 3.55 1.90
CA ILE A 135 5.96 2.09 1.79
C ILE A 135 4.97 1.72 0.69
N LEU A 136 5.44 1.05 -0.34
CA LEU A 136 4.64 0.59 -1.47
C LEU A 136 4.62 -0.92 -1.52
N LEU A 137 3.45 -1.52 -1.69
CA LEU A 137 3.28 -2.93 -2.05
C LEU A 137 2.52 -2.97 -3.37
N GLU A 138 3.10 -3.58 -4.40
CA GLU A 138 2.55 -3.55 -5.75
C GLU A 138 2.76 -4.87 -6.48
N LYS A 139 1.86 -5.15 -7.41
CA LYS A 139 2.14 -6.10 -8.48
C LYS A 139 3.05 -5.43 -9.50
N ILE A 140 4.05 -6.14 -10.01
CA ILE A 140 4.98 -5.62 -11.00
C ILE A 140 4.95 -6.45 -12.29
N LEU A 141 5.44 -5.85 -13.38
CA LEU A 141 5.81 -6.56 -14.60
C LEU A 141 7.27 -7.01 -14.49
N VAL A 142 7.54 -8.21 -14.97
CA VAL A 142 8.89 -8.75 -15.12
C VAL A 142 9.47 -8.29 -16.47
N ASN A 143 10.77 -8.08 -16.53
CA ASN A 143 11.41 -7.56 -17.74
C ASN A 143 11.40 -8.57 -18.89
N ASP A 144 11.68 -9.83 -18.58
CA ASP A 144 11.68 -10.91 -19.54
C ASP A 144 10.27 -11.46 -19.75
N SER A 145 9.84 -11.61 -21.01
CA SER A 145 8.48 -12.03 -21.35
C SER A 145 8.19 -13.49 -20.98
N TYR A 146 9.17 -14.38 -21.10
CA TYR A 146 9.03 -15.77 -20.72
C TYR A 146 8.88 -15.93 -19.21
N LEU A 147 9.75 -15.28 -18.44
CA LEU A 147 9.65 -15.27 -16.97
C LEU A 147 8.36 -14.60 -16.50
N ASN A 148 7.93 -13.52 -17.16
CA ASN A 148 6.67 -12.86 -16.82
C ASN A 148 5.47 -13.81 -17.01
N ARG A 149 5.47 -14.61 -18.08
CA ARG A 149 4.43 -15.62 -18.32
C ARG A 149 4.50 -16.70 -17.24
N SER A 150 5.67 -17.26 -16.96
CA SER A 150 5.88 -18.28 -15.93
C SER A 150 5.39 -17.83 -14.56
N TYR A 151 5.67 -16.57 -14.17
CA TYR A 151 5.22 -16.03 -12.89
C TYR A 151 3.71 -15.81 -12.83
N ILE A 152 3.08 -15.51 -13.95
CA ILE A 152 1.61 -15.44 -14.06
C ILE A 152 1.01 -16.83 -13.84
N ASP A 153 1.59 -17.87 -14.43
CA ASP A 153 1.12 -19.24 -14.31
C ASP A 153 1.27 -19.76 -12.88
N ILE A 154 2.42 -19.53 -12.23
CA ILE A 154 2.63 -19.81 -10.79
C ILE A 154 1.60 -19.08 -9.92
N TYR A 155 1.28 -17.83 -10.25
CA TYR A 155 0.25 -17.08 -9.52
C TYR A 155 -1.16 -17.65 -9.74
N TYR A 156 -1.45 -18.23 -10.91
CA TYR A 156 -2.72 -18.91 -11.15
C TYR A 156 -2.82 -20.20 -10.35
N GLU A 157 -1.77 -21.02 -10.33
CA GLU A 157 -1.69 -22.21 -9.48
C GLU A 157 -1.87 -21.86 -7.99
N TYR A 158 -1.21 -20.79 -7.52
CA TYR A 158 -1.42 -20.29 -6.16
C TYR A 158 -2.90 -20.00 -5.88
N LYS A 159 -3.62 -19.33 -6.79
CA LYS A 159 -5.05 -19.05 -6.61
C LYS A 159 -5.91 -20.30 -6.59
N ILE A 160 -5.63 -21.26 -7.45
CA ILE A 160 -6.32 -22.56 -7.47
C ILE A 160 -6.13 -23.25 -6.11
N ASN A 161 -4.90 -23.27 -5.58
CA ASN A 161 -4.58 -23.82 -4.27
C ASN A 161 -5.27 -23.08 -3.10
N GLN A 162 -5.64 -21.80 -3.30
CA GLN A 162 -6.46 -21.03 -2.37
C GLN A 162 -7.98 -21.27 -2.54
N GLY A 163 -8.37 -22.20 -3.41
CA GLY A 163 -9.76 -22.62 -3.65
C GLY A 163 -10.54 -21.72 -4.61
N TYR A 164 -9.86 -20.99 -5.52
CA TYR A 164 -10.52 -20.30 -6.63
C TYR A 164 -10.70 -21.23 -7.81
N SER A 165 -11.87 -21.19 -8.46
CA SER A 165 -12.11 -21.85 -9.74
C SER A 165 -11.49 -21.06 -10.89
N ASP A 166 -11.22 -21.75 -12.02
CA ASP A 166 -10.73 -21.11 -13.25
C ASP A 166 -11.66 -20.00 -13.73
N ILE A 167 -12.97 -20.20 -13.62
CA ILE A 167 -13.98 -19.20 -14.00
C ILE A 167 -13.85 -17.92 -13.14
N GLU A 168 -13.66 -18.07 -11.83
CA GLU A 168 -13.48 -16.92 -10.94
C GLU A 168 -12.16 -16.17 -11.23
N ILE A 169 -11.11 -16.91 -11.59
CA ILE A 169 -9.82 -16.34 -11.97
C ILE A 169 -9.96 -15.56 -13.26
N GLN A 170 -10.62 -16.11 -14.27
CA GLN A 170 -10.85 -15.47 -15.57
C GLN A 170 -11.72 -14.22 -15.44
N LYS A 171 -12.88 -14.30 -14.78
CA LYS A 171 -13.75 -13.14 -14.52
C LYS A 171 -13.01 -12.01 -13.81
N LYS A 172 -12.15 -12.36 -12.85
CA LYS A 172 -11.37 -11.34 -12.14
C LYS A 172 -10.28 -10.74 -12.99
N ARG A 173 -9.67 -11.50 -13.88
CA ARG A 173 -8.69 -11.01 -14.86
C ARG A 173 -9.34 -10.00 -15.81
N GLU A 174 -10.49 -10.34 -16.38
CA GLU A 174 -11.26 -9.46 -17.27
C GLU A 174 -11.67 -8.17 -16.55
N ALA A 175 -12.19 -8.27 -15.32
CA ALA A 175 -12.59 -7.11 -14.54
C ALA A 175 -11.42 -6.18 -14.15
N LEU A 176 -10.18 -6.67 -14.20
CA LEU A 176 -8.98 -5.89 -13.89
C LEU A 176 -8.22 -5.44 -15.14
N GLU A 177 -8.66 -5.87 -16.32
CA GLU A 177 -8.07 -5.44 -17.57
C GLU A 177 -8.22 -3.92 -17.73
N ASN A 178 -7.13 -3.24 -18.08
CA ASN A 178 -7.05 -1.77 -18.17
C ASN A 178 -7.38 -1.00 -16.85
N VAL A 179 -7.65 -1.70 -15.75
CA VAL A 179 -7.90 -1.12 -14.43
C VAL A 179 -6.67 -1.25 -13.53
N LEU A 180 -6.08 -2.46 -13.50
CA LEU A 180 -4.83 -2.72 -12.80
C LEU A 180 -3.68 -2.67 -13.81
N ILE A 181 -2.85 -1.62 -13.74
CA ILE A 181 -1.74 -1.41 -14.66
C ILE A 181 -0.43 -1.49 -13.86
N PRO A 182 0.24 -2.66 -13.82
CA PRO A 182 1.50 -2.79 -13.10
C PRO A 182 2.62 -2.10 -13.88
N TYR A 183 3.58 -1.52 -13.15
CA TYR A 183 4.86 -1.06 -13.68
C TYR A 183 5.94 -2.13 -13.47
N ARG A 184 7.02 -2.06 -14.25
CA ARG A 184 8.25 -2.78 -13.92
C ARG A 184 8.89 -2.21 -12.66
N GLN A 185 9.74 -2.99 -12.01
CA GLN A 185 10.53 -2.48 -10.87
C GLN A 185 11.31 -1.21 -11.25
N SER A 186 11.98 -1.24 -12.41
CA SER A 186 12.74 -0.10 -12.91
C SER A 186 11.90 1.16 -13.12
N GLU A 187 10.68 1.01 -13.63
CA GLU A 187 9.74 2.12 -13.84
C GLU A 187 9.28 2.72 -12.50
N ASN A 188 8.98 1.87 -11.52
CA ASN A 188 8.65 2.32 -10.15
C ASN A 188 9.81 3.08 -9.53
N PHE A 189 11.04 2.56 -9.64
CA PHE A 189 12.24 3.22 -9.10
C PHE A 189 12.53 4.55 -9.80
N GLN A 190 12.40 4.61 -11.12
CA GLN A 190 12.58 5.85 -11.89
C GLN A 190 11.53 6.90 -11.50
N MET A 191 10.26 6.50 -11.35
CA MET A 191 9.18 7.39 -10.92
C MET A 191 9.48 7.96 -9.52
N LEU A 192 9.89 7.13 -8.57
CA LEU A 192 10.28 7.55 -7.23
C LEU A 192 11.46 8.53 -7.26
N ARG A 193 12.51 8.23 -8.05
CA ARG A 193 13.68 9.13 -8.22
C ARG A 193 13.30 10.47 -8.83
N ARG A 194 12.50 10.49 -9.91
CA ARG A 194 12.01 11.74 -10.53
C ARG A 194 11.09 12.54 -9.60
N SER A 195 10.50 11.89 -8.63
CA SER A 195 9.67 12.53 -7.60
C SER A 195 10.48 13.12 -6.43
N GLY A 196 11.80 12.87 -6.36
CA GLY A 196 12.72 13.44 -5.39
C GLY A 196 13.35 12.44 -4.41
N PHE A 197 12.88 11.19 -4.36
CA PHE A 197 13.44 10.18 -3.45
C PHE A 197 14.84 9.75 -3.91
N LYS A 198 15.80 9.74 -2.97
CA LYS A 198 17.19 9.33 -3.25
C LYS A 198 17.52 7.94 -2.72
N LYS A 199 16.93 7.56 -1.60
CA LYS A 199 17.12 6.27 -0.94
C LYS A 199 15.90 5.40 -1.23
N ILE A 200 16.06 4.40 -2.08
CA ILE A 200 14.98 3.51 -2.53
C ILE A 200 15.52 2.09 -2.50
N ASP A 201 14.76 1.18 -1.88
CA ASP A 201 15.11 -0.23 -1.82
C ASP A 201 13.88 -1.13 -1.85
N THR A 202 14.11 -2.41 -2.11
CA THR A 202 13.12 -3.48 -2.06
C THR A 202 13.25 -4.25 -0.75
N PHE A 203 12.16 -4.40 -0.01
CA PHE A 203 12.17 -5.14 1.25
C PHE A 203 11.43 -6.49 1.17
N PHE A 204 10.64 -6.69 0.11
CA PHE A 204 9.87 -7.91 -0.13
C PHE A 204 9.76 -8.18 -1.63
N GLN A 205 9.88 -9.43 -2.03
CA GLN A 205 9.54 -9.88 -3.37
C GLN A 205 9.06 -11.33 -3.36
N TRP A 206 7.96 -11.58 -4.04
CA TRP A 206 7.51 -12.91 -4.44
C TRP A 206 7.11 -12.83 -5.91
N PHE A 207 7.97 -13.39 -6.79
CA PHE A 207 7.82 -13.32 -8.24
C PHE A 207 7.44 -11.90 -8.72
N ASN A 208 6.19 -11.70 -9.15
CA ASN A 208 5.67 -10.42 -9.64
C ASN A 208 4.90 -9.59 -8.59
N TRP A 209 5.14 -9.84 -7.29
CA TRP A 209 4.65 -9.05 -6.17
C TRP A 209 5.85 -8.48 -5.40
N MET A 210 5.83 -7.19 -5.15
CA MET A 210 7.02 -6.52 -4.61
C MET A 210 6.65 -5.43 -3.59
N GLY A 211 7.51 -5.29 -2.58
CA GLY A 211 7.46 -4.23 -1.58
C GLY A 211 8.66 -3.30 -1.70
N PHE A 212 8.40 -2.01 -1.77
CA PHE A 212 9.42 -0.95 -1.86
C PHE A 212 9.34 -0.01 -0.68
N ILE A 213 10.51 0.52 -0.29
CA ILE A 213 10.61 1.69 0.58
C ILE A 213 11.33 2.80 -0.16
N ALA A 214 10.85 4.04 -0.01
CA ALA A 214 11.56 5.21 -0.47
C ALA A 214 11.57 6.29 0.63
N ILE A 215 12.76 6.87 0.91
CA ILE A 215 13.01 7.81 2.00
C ILE A 215 13.32 9.19 1.40
N LYS A 216 12.70 10.23 1.98
CA LYS A 216 12.97 11.63 1.67
C LYS A 216 14.29 12.13 2.25
#